data_30389578c1ae1de2d555ecd1a7d5d2af
#
_entry.id   30389578c1ae1de2d555ecd1a7d5d2af
#
_cell.length_a   1.000
_cell.length_b   1.000
_cell.length_c   1.000
_cell.angle_alpha   90.00
_cell.angle_beta   90.00
_cell.angle_gamma   90.00
#
_symmetry.space_group_name_H-M   'P 1'
#
loop_
_entity.id
_entity.type
_entity.pdbx_description
1 polymer ?
#
loop_
_entity_poly.entity_id
_entity_poly.type
_entity_poly.pdbx_seq_one_letter_code
_entity_poly.pdbx_strand_id
1 'polypeptide(L)'
;DKAIDPNIPNFKHLPQWTRDNAEVLKGKKVATFCTGGIRCEKYTSWLIDQGIEDVYHLKGGILQYFEDVPVEQSLWQGECFVFDERIAVDHHLQPSQTAVLCLHCDHALTAEDQQQPSYIKGVSCPHCEGDVRHAHDRPPTQKRPGRIKF
;
A
#
# COMPACT_ATOMS: atom_id res chain seq x y z
N ASP A 1 2.38 -14.52 -1.22
CA ASP A 1 3.69 -15.12 -1.01
C ASP A 1 4.59 -14.81 -2.21
N LYS A 2 5.86 -14.46 -1.98
CA LYS A 2 6.87 -14.11 -2.99
C LYS A 2 6.67 -12.79 -3.75
N ALA A 3 5.73 -11.94 -3.38
CA ALA A 3 5.67 -10.58 -3.91
C ALA A 3 6.90 -9.78 -3.43
N ILE A 4 7.42 -8.93 -4.30
CA ILE A 4 8.50 -8.01 -3.93
C ILE A 4 7.84 -6.74 -3.39
N ASP A 5 8.07 -6.44 -2.12
CA ASP A 5 7.78 -5.13 -1.57
C ASP A 5 8.95 -4.19 -1.87
N PRO A 6 8.73 -3.12 -2.64
CA PRO A 6 9.79 -2.16 -2.93
C PRO A 6 10.20 -1.32 -1.71
N ASN A 7 9.49 -1.41 -0.60
CA ASN A 7 9.72 -0.65 0.64
C ASN A 7 10.00 0.84 0.38
N ILE A 8 9.10 1.48 -0.34
CA ILE A 8 9.20 2.89 -0.76
C ILE A 8 8.23 3.76 0.04
N PRO A 9 8.58 5.01 0.36
CA PRO A 9 7.72 5.90 1.16
C PRO A 9 6.37 6.20 0.50
N ASN A 10 6.33 6.22 -0.82
CA ASN A 10 5.09 6.40 -1.59
C ASN A 10 5.29 6.03 -3.07
N PHE A 11 4.19 5.92 -3.79
CA PHE A 11 4.16 5.52 -5.20
C PHE A 11 5.06 6.33 -6.14
N LYS A 12 5.33 7.59 -5.84
CA LYS A 12 6.20 8.46 -6.68
C LYS A 12 7.65 7.97 -6.72
N HIS A 13 8.09 7.20 -5.75
CA HIS A 13 9.45 6.66 -5.70
C HIS A 13 9.59 5.35 -6.49
N LEU A 14 8.49 4.73 -6.92
CA LEU A 14 8.54 3.46 -7.63
C LEU A 14 9.33 3.50 -8.96
N PRO A 15 9.24 4.55 -9.79
CA PRO A 15 10.08 4.67 -10.96
C PRO A 15 11.59 4.71 -10.66
N GLN A 16 11.99 5.37 -9.59
CA GLN A 16 13.40 5.39 -9.18
C GLN A 16 13.85 4.02 -8.66
N TRP A 17 13.05 3.40 -7.80
CA TRP A 17 13.31 2.04 -7.32
C TRP A 17 13.47 1.06 -8.49
N THR A 18 12.64 1.16 -9.52
CA THR A 18 12.71 0.32 -10.72
C THR A 18 14.03 0.50 -11.46
N ARG A 19 14.48 1.74 -11.64
CA ARG A 19 15.79 2.01 -12.28
C ARG A 19 16.95 1.42 -11.49
N ASP A 20 16.91 1.58 -10.17
CA ASP A 20 17.95 1.09 -9.26
C ASP A 20 17.98 -0.45 -9.17
N ASN A 21 16.84 -1.09 -9.51
CA ASN A 21 16.64 -2.55 -9.45
C ASN A 21 16.34 -3.16 -10.84
N ALA A 22 16.75 -2.53 -11.93
CA ALA A 22 16.41 -2.96 -13.28
C ALA A 22 16.81 -4.42 -13.56
N GLU A 23 17.93 -4.89 -13.04
CA GLU A 23 18.38 -6.28 -13.19
C GLU A 23 17.43 -7.30 -12.56
N VAL A 24 16.67 -6.91 -11.51
CA VAL A 24 15.66 -7.77 -10.88
C VAL A 24 14.49 -8.05 -11.84
N LEU A 25 14.17 -7.10 -12.70
CA LEU A 25 13.04 -7.16 -13.63
C LEU A 25 13.41 -7.68 -15.02
N LYS A 26 14.68 -7.61 -15.38
CA LYS A 26 15.17 -7.92 -16.72
C LYS A 26 14.84 -9.35 -17.15
N GLY A 27 14.17 -9.49 -18.29
CA GLY A 27 13.79 -10.78 -18.88
C GLY A 27 12.76 -11.57 -18.07
N LYS A 28 12.06 -10.92 -17.13
CA LYS A 28 11.04 -11.57 -16.32
C LYS A 28 9.66 -11.05 -16.68
N LYS A 29 8.64 -11.89 -16.42
CA LYS A 29 7.25 -11.46 -16.34
C LYS A 29 7.07 -10.62 -15.10
N VAL A 30 6.64 -9.38 -15.27
CA VAL A 30 6.38 -8.45 -14.18
C VAL A 30 4.88 -8.32 -13.96
N ALA A 31 4.38 -8.84 -12.86
CA ALA A 31 2.98 -8.68 -12.46
C ALA A 31 2.90 -7.70 -11.28
N THR A 32 2.04 -6.71 -11.40
CA THR A 32 1.84 -5.69 -10.36
C THR A 32 0.44 -5.75 -9.79
N PHE A 33 0.30 -5.38 -8.53
CA PHE A 33 -1.00 -5.22 -7.88
C PHE A 33 -0.97 -4.06 -6.89
N CYS A 34 -2.14 -3.52 -6.60
CA CYS A 34 -2.37 -2.55 -5.55
C CYS A 34 -3.81 -2.69 -5.07
N THR A 35 -4.27 -1.87 -4.14
CA THR A 35 -5.62 -1.95 -3.57
C THR A 35 -6.71 -1.97 -4.64
N GLY A 36 -6.77 -0.96 -5.51
CA GLY A 36 -7.84 -0.80 -6.52
C GLY A 36 -7.37 -0.79 -7.98
N GLY A 37 -6.12 -1.15 -8.29
CA GLY A 37 -5.60 -1.28 -9.65
C GLY A 37 -5.07 0.02 -10.29
N ILE A 38 -5.55 1.19 -9.93
CA ILE A 38 -5.26 2.48 -10.62
C ILE A 38 -3.76 2.83 -10.66
N ARG A 39 -3.02 2.58 -9.56
CA ARG A 39 -1.57 2.80 -9.53
C ARG A 39 -0.85 1.86 -10.48
N CYS A 40 -1.34 0.63 -10.57
CA CYS A 40 -0.77 -0.39 -11.45
C CYS A 40 -0.94 -0.04 -12.92
N GLU A 41 -2.09 0.46 -13.35
CA GLU A 41 -2.30 0.91 -14.74
C GLU A 41 -1.26 1.94 -15.16
N LYS A 42 -1.02 2.95 -14.31
CA LYS A 42 0.02 3.96 -14.57
C LYS A 42 1.42 3.38 -14.60
N TYR A 43 1.71 2.49 -13.66
CA TYR A 43 3.04 1.93 -13.52
C TYR A 43 3.38 0.94 -14.63
N THR A 44 2.45 0.09 -15.03
CA THR A 44 2.67 -0.86 -16.12
C THR A 44 2.84 -0.14 -17.46
N SER A 45 2.06 0.92 -17.73
CA SER A 45 2.28 1.77 -18.91
C SER A 45 3.69 2.36 -18.92
N TRP A 46 4.13 2.90 -17.79
CA TRP A 46 5.48 3.44 -17.67
C TRP A 46 6.57 2.36 -17.84
N LEU A 47 6.39 1.15 -17.31
CA LEU A 47 7.32 0.03 -17.49
C LEU A 47 7.48 -0.35 -18.96
N ILE A 48 6.39 -0.38 -19.73
CA ILE A 48 6.40 -0.62 -21.16
C ILE A 48 7.22 0.46 -21.89
N ASP A 49 7.02 1.73 -21.52
CA ASP A 49 7.82 2.85 -22.06
C ASP A 49 9.31 2.75 -21.71
N GLN A 50 9.67 2.03 -20.64
CA GLN A 50 11.06 1.72 -20.28
C GLN A 50 11.62 0.46 -20.98
N GLY A 51 10.85 -0.17 -21.88
CA GLY A 51 11.26 -1.35 -22.63
C GLY A 51 11.10 -2.69 -21.90
N ILE A 52 10.29 -2.73 -20.84
CA ILE A 52 9.88 -3.97 -20.17
C ILE A 52 8.59 -4.44 -20.83
N GLU A 53 8.68 -5.46 -21.69
CA GLU A 53 7.55 -5.85 -22.56
C GLU A 53 6.53 -6.77 -21.88
N ASP A 54 6.98 -7.67 -21.03
CA ASP A 54 6.11 -8.71 -20.42
C ASP A 54 5.56 -8.24 -19.07
N VAL A 55 4.62 -7.27 -19.12
CA VAL A 55 4.09 -6.57 -17.96
C VAL A 55 2.58 -6.79 -17.82
N TYR A 56 2.17 -7.10 -16.61
CA TYR A 56 0.78 -7.36 -16.24
C TYR A 56 0.39 -6.59 -14.98
N HIS A 57 -0.90 -6.39 -14.80
CA HIS A 57 -1.43 -5.96 -13.51
C HIS A 57 -2.72 -6.70 -13.15
N LEU A 58 -2.98 -6.81 -11.88
CA LEU A 58 -4.21 -7.41 -11.37
C LEU A 58 -5.37 -6.44 -11.62
N LYS A 59 -6.29 -6.84 -12.51
CA LYS A 59 -7.46 -6.05 -12.87
C LYS A 59 -8.31 -5.78 -11.63
N GLY A 60 -8.69 -4.53 -11.40
CA GLY A 60 -9.45 -4.11 -10.22
C GLY A 60 -8.69 -4.18 -8.89
N GLY A 61 -7.42 -4.64 -8.91
CA GLY A 61 -6.59 -4.74 -7.71
C GLY A 61 -7.02 -5.83 -6.74
N ILE A 62 -6.54 -5.72 -5.50
CA ILE A 62 -6.83 -6.71 -4.45
C ILE A 62 -8.30 -6.72 -4.05
N LEU A 63 -8.98 -5.59 -4.10
CA LEU A 63 -10.41 -5.55 -3.76
C LEU A 63 -11.23 -6.42 -4.73
N GLN A 64 -10.99 -6.31 -6.04
CA GLN A 64 -11.66 -7.16 -7.02
C GLN A 64 -11.23 -8.63 -6.89
N TYR A 65 -9.97 -8.88 -6.55
CA TYR A 65 -9.50 -10.24 -6.28
C TYR A 65 -10.26 -10.89 -5.11
N PHE A 66 -10.58 -10.15 -4.06
CA PHE A 66 -11.38 -10.64 -2.94
C PHE A 66 -12.83 -10.96 -3.31
N GLU A 67 -13.39 -10.25 -4.28
CA GLU A 67 -14.74 -10.55 -4.80
C GLU A 67 -14.74 -11.78 -5.71
N ASP A 68 -13.71 -11.93 -6.55
CA ASP A 68 -13.68 -12.94 -7.61
C ASP A 68 -13.11 -14.30 -7.15
N VAL A 69 -12.27 -14.32 -6.10
CA VAL A 69 -11.55 -15.51 -5.66
C VAL A 69 -12.06 -15.97 -4.30
N PRO A 70 -12.64 -17.16 -4.20
CA PRO A 70 -13.07 -17.71 -2.91
C PRO A 70 -11.91 -17.82 -1.91
N VAL A 71 -12.20 -17.66 -0.61
CA VAL A 71 -11.19 -17.67 0.47
C VAL A 71 -10.31 -18.90 0.43
N GLU A 72 -10.89 -20.07 0.14
CA GLU A 72 -10.19 -21.36 0.10
C GLU A 72 -9.17 -21.46 -1.04
N GLN A 73 -9.31 -20.62 -2.06
CA GLN A 73 -8.43 -20.56 -3.23
C GLN A 73 -7.51 -19.34 -3.20
N SER A 74 -7.70 -18.46 -2.23
CA SER A 74 -6.96 -17.21 -2.13
C SER A 74 -5.49 -17.46 -1.73
N LEU A 75 -4.60 -16.77 -2.42
CA LEU A 75 -3.18 -16.71 -2.08
C LEU A 75 -2.84 -15.46 -1.24
N TRP A 76 -3.82 -14.62 -0.96
CA TRP A 76 -3.64 -13.46 -0.09
C TRP A 76 -3.65 -13.88 1.38
N GLN A 77 -2.76 -13.26 2.16
CA GLN A 77 -2.70 -13.47 3.61
C GLN A 77 -2.81 -12.11 4.30
N GLY A 78 -3.60 -12.07 5.37
CA GLY A 78 -3.83 -10.85 6.14
C GLY A 78 -4.85 -9.90 5.52
N GLU A 79 -4.79 -8.66 5.92
CA GLU A 79 -5.71 -7.59 5.53
C GLU A 79 -5.15 -6.73 4.40
N CYS A 80 -6.03 -6.10 3.63
CA CYS A 80 -5.66 -5.16 2.58
C CYS A 80 -5.94 -3.74 3.04
N PHE A 81 -4.92 -2.89 3.02
CA PHE A 81 -5.09 -1.45 3.29
C PHE A 81 -5.99 -0.79 2.24
N VAL A 82 -6.95 0.01 2.73
CA VAL A 82 -7.85 0.82 1.91
C VAL A 82 -7.73 2.30 2.28
N PHE A 83 -8.07 3.18 1.34
CA PHE A 83 -7.91 4.63 1.50
C PHE A 83 -9.18 5.32 2.02
N ASP A 84 -10.04 4.58 2.67
CA ASP A 84 -11.29 5.07 3.26
C ASP A 84 -11.33 4.87 4.79
N GLU A 85 -12.51 5.05 5.40
CA GLU A 85 -12.69 5.00 6.86
C GLU A 85 -12.46 3.62 7.46
N ARG A 86 -12.44 2.56 6.65
CA ARG A 86 -12.21 1.18 7.09
C ARG A 86 -10.76 0.89 7.44
N ILE A 87 -9.82 1.72 6.93
CA ILE A 87 -8.36 1.59 7.09
C ILE A 87 -7.81 0.35 6.40
N ALA A 88 -8.31 -0.83 6.75
CA ALA A 88 -8.01 -2.09 6.11
C ALA A 88 -9.26 -2.97 6.05
N VAL A 89 -9.27 -3.94 5.15
CA VAL A 89 -10.34 -4.93 5.00
C VAL A 89 -9.76 -6.33 4.94
N ASP A 90 -10.52 -7.29 5.44
CA ASP A 90 -10.23 -8.71 5.28
C ASP A 90 -10.66 -9.23 3.88
N HIS A 91 -10.54 -10.54 3.66
CA HIS A 91 -10.91 -11.17 2.41
C HIS A 91 -12.43 -11.11 2.11
N HIS A 92 -13.26 -10.91 3.10
CA HIS A 92 -14.71 -10.72 2.95
C HIS A 92 -15.09 -9.25 2.78
N LEU A 93 -14.11 -8.35 2.57
CA LEU A 93 -14.28 -6.90 2.49
C LEU A 93 -14.84 -6.27 3.76
N GLN A 94 -14.77 -6.99 4.89
CA GLN A 94 -15.18 -6.46 6.18
C GLN A 94 -14.09 -5.57 6.76
N PRO A 95 -14.46 -4.45 7.39
CA PRO A 95 -13.49 -3.56 8.03
C PRO A 95 -12.64 -4.29 9.08
N SER A 96 -11.35 -4.03 9.09
CA SER A 96 -10.45 -4.50 10.13
C SER A 96 -10.93 -4.07 11.51
N GLN A 97 -10.87 -5.00 12.47
CA GLN A 97 -11.19 -4.74 13.87
C GLN A 97 -9.96 -4.27 14.66
N THR A 98 -8.76 -4.40 14.08
CA THR A 98 -7.49 -4.18 14.78
C THR A 98 -6.65 -3.08 14.16
N ALA A 99 -6.79 -2.81 12.86
CA ALA A 99 -6.02 -1.79 12.18
C ALA A 99 -6.41 -0.38 12.66
N VAL A 100 -5.41 0.44 12.95
CA VAL A 100 -5.59 1.86 13.30
C VAL A 100 -4.67 2.72 12.45
N LEU A 101 -4.99 4.01 12.27
CA LEU A 101 -4.07 4.97 11.67
C LEU A 101 -3.21 5.63 12.75
N CYS A 102 -1.93 5.75 12.49
CA CYS A 102 -1.08 6.64 13.26
C CYS A 102 -1.50 8.09 12.99
N LEU A 103 -1.88 8.84 14.02
CA LEU A 103 -2.30 10.23 13.88
C LEU A 103 -1.14 11.16 13.51
N HIS A 104 0.11 10.71 13.73
CA HIS A 104 1.30 11.48 13.39
C HIS A 104 1.68 11.35 11.91
N CYS A 105 1.77 10.13 11.37
CA CYS A 105 2.28 9.89 10.02
C CYS A 105 1.26 9.30 9.03
N ASP A 106 0.02 9.04 9.47
CA ASP A 106 -1.07 8.38 8.70
C ASP A 106 -0.74 6.96 8.21
N HIS A 107 0.27 6.31 8.80
CA HIS A 107 0.56 4.91 8.52
C HIS A 107 -0.53 4.02 9.13
N ALA A 108 -0.99 3.02 8.37
CA ALA A 108 -1.88 2.00 8.91
C ALA A 108 -1.06 1.05 9.78
N LEU A 109 -1.50 0.86 11.01
CA LEU A 109 -0.81 0.06 12.01
C LEU A 109 -1.55 -1.26 12.24
N THR A 110 -0.78 -2.34 12.22
CA THR A 110 -1.25 -3.67 12.61
C THR A 110 -1.36 -3.80 14.13
N ALA A 111 -1.95 -4.89 14.62
CA ALA A 111 -1.95 -5.20 16.04
C ALA A 111 -0.51 -5.38 16.59
N GLU A 112 0.41 -5.87 15.77
CA GLU A 112 1.82 -6.05 16.13
C GLU A 112 2.54 -4.70 16.26
N ASP A 113 2.31 -3.77 15.33
CA ASP A 113 2.84 -2.39 15.41
C ASP A 113 2.40 -1.69 16.71
N GLN A 114 1.15 -1.92 17.12
CA GLN A 114 0.59 -1.35 18.34
C GLN A 114 1.17 -1.93 19.62
N GLN A 115 1.87 -3.07 19.56
CA GLN A 115 2.57 -3.68 20.70
C GLN A 115 4.04 -3.24 20.79
N GLN A 116 4.57 -2.53 19.80
CA GLN A 116 5.94 -2.06 19.81
C GLN A 116 6.14 -0.94 20.86
N PRO A 117 7.32 -0.89 21.51
CA PRO A 117 7.62 0.15 22.51
C PRO A 117 7.55 1.59 21.97
N SER A 118 7.77 1.76 20.68
CA SER A 118 7.68 3.06 19.97
C SER A 118 6.24 3.49 19.67
N TYR A 119 5.25 2.61 19.88
CA TYR A 119 3.85 2.99 19.71
C TYR A 119 3.33 3.75 20.93
N ILE A 120 3.01 5.01 20.71
CA ILE A 120 2.29 5.86 21.69
C ILE A 120 1.05 6.39 20.98
N LYS A 121 -0.12 5.91 21.43
CA LYS A 121 -1.42 6.25 20.81
C LYS A 121 -1.58 7.76 20.62
N GLY A 122 -1.79 8.18 19.37
CA GLY A 122 -1.96 9.57 19.00
C GLY A 122 -0.67 10.38 18.87
N VAL A 123 0.49 9.81 19.17
CA VAL A 123 1.78 10.52 19.21
C VAL A 123 2.78 9.94 18.22
N SER A 124 3.07 8.64 18.29
CA SER A 124 4.11 8.00 17.48
C SER A 124 3.79 6.54 17.16
N CYS A 125 4.52 5.99 16.20
CA CYS A 125 4.47 4.57 15.87
C CYS A 125 5.84 4.10 15.37
N PRO A 126 6.06 2.78 15.17
CA PRO A 126 7.33 2.25 14.65
C PRO A 126 7.79 2.86 13.32
N HIS A 127 6.85 3.32 12.49
CA HIS A 127 7.14 3.90 11.18
C HIS A 127 7.52 5.39 11.22
N CYS A 128 7.30 6.07 12.32
CA CYS A 128 7.66 7.48 12.50
C CYS A 128 8.47 7.75 13.78
N GLU A 129 9.04 6.71 14.36
CA GLU A 129 9.91 6.85 15.52
C GLU A 129 11.10 7.78 15.20
N GLY A 130 11.30 8.80 16.04
CA GLY A 130 12.34 9.82 15.83
C GLY A 130 11.98 10.92 14.83
N ASP A 131 10.81 10.90 14.19
CA ASP A 131 10.35 12.02 13.36
C ASP A 131 9.81 13.15 14.25
N VAL A 132 10.59 14.23 14.36
CA VAL A 132 10.24 15.41 15.16
C VAL A 132 9.22 16.33 14.49
N ARG A 133 8.79 16.02 13.26
CA ARG A 133 7.79 16.81 12.55
C ARG A 133 6.41 16.58 13.16
N HIS A 134 5.83 17.62 13.73
CA HIS A 134 4.46 17.56 14.23
C HIS A 134 3.45 17.47 13.07
N ALA A 135 2.33 16.78 13.29
CA ALA A 135 1.25 16.64 12.30
C ALA A 135 0.71 18.00 11.81
N HIS A 136 0.92 19.07 12.58
CA HIS A 136 0.57 20.45 12.24
C HIS A 136 1.51 21.12 11.22
N ASP A 137 2.72 20.60 11.05
CA ASP A 137 3.74 21.18 10.17
C ASP A 137 3.66 20.66 8.73
N ARG A 138 2.63 19.87 8.41
CA ARG A 138 2.42 19.36 7.04
C ARG A 138 1.98 20.49 6.13
N PRO A 139 2.63 20.64 4.95
CA PRO A 139 2.14 21.58 3.96
C PRO A 139 0.69 21.28 3.58
N PRO A 140 -0.13 22.29 3.24
CA PRO A 140 -1.56 22.13 2.93
C PRO A 140 -1.86 21.10 1.84
N THR A 141 -0.90 20.84 0.95
CA THR A 141 -1.00 19.85 -0.14
C THR A 141 -0.93 18.39 0.32
N GLN A 142 -0.57 18.14 1.58
CA GLN A 142 -0.52 16.81 2.19
C GLN A 142 -1.67 16.57 3.18
N LYS A 143 -2.66 17.48 3.21
CA LYS A 143 -3.90 17.17 3.92
C LYS A 143 -4.51 15.91 3.31
N ARG A 144 -5.03 15.03 4.18
CA ARG A 144 -5.76 13.81 3.77
C ARG A 144 -6.64 14.14 2.57
N PRO A 145 -6.67 13.31 1.51
CA PRO A 145 -7.73 13.43 0.51
C PRO A 145 -9.03 13.48 1.30
N GLY A 146 -9.80 14.54 1.08
CA GLY A 146 -11.03 14.78 1.84
C GLY A 146 -11.87 13.51 1.82
N ARG A 147 -12.48 13.17 2.97
CA ARG A 147 -13.44 12.09 3.07
C ARG A 147 -14.41 12.22 1.90
N ILE A 148 -14.38 11.29 0.98
CA ILE A 148 -15.39 11.19 -0.04
C ILE A 148 -16.65 10.79 0.73
N LYS A 149 -17.52 11.77 0.94
CA LYS A 149 -18.89 11.49 1.41
C LYS A 149 -19.61 10.88 0.23
N PHE A 150 -19.97 9.63 0.34
CA PHE A 150 -20.96 8.98 -0.51
C PHE A 150 -22.36 9.45 -0.10
#